data_080a7ca09a8742d57d2549c24ecc0a32
#
_entry.id   080a7ca09a8742d57d2549c24ecc0a32
#
_cell.length_a   1.000
_cell.length_b   1.000
_cell.length_c   1.000
_cell.angle_alpha   90.00
_cell.angle_beta   90.00
_cell.angle_gamma   90.00
#
_symmetry.space_group_name_H-M   'P 1'
#
loop_
_entity.id
_entity.type
_entity.pdbx_description
1 polymer ?
#
loop_
_entity_poly.entity_id
_entity_poly.type
_entity_poly.pdbx_seq_one_letter_code
_entity_poly.pdbx_strand_id
1 'polypeptide(L)'
;KNNKTVQLFNRFATYNGSNPYQAPALINIIAHLEHNMGAFAPKGGMHEITKHLHQLSLNLGVEYKMNTRALNINTENDIVKSIDTNNGNIKADIVVSDVDIKHLYTKLLDKKYYPTKILSQEKSLSGLIFYWGIKKEFKELSLHNILFSNNAEAEFNSFFKDKKPYHDPSIYINITSKVTPTDAPEGCENWFVMVNVPHNESGEPITYVNEMREKIIAKINRVLKTDIEQYIEIEEHLDPYLIEQRTSSSGGSLYGNSSNNKYAAFLRHANNSSKIK
;
A
#
# COMPACT_ATOMS: atom_id res chain seq x y z
N LYS A 1 -25.78 18.57 -6.55
CA LYS A 1 -24.63 17.70 -6.87
C LYS A 1 -25.04 16.25 -6.65
N ASN A 2 -24.65 15.35 -7.54
CA ASN A 2 -24.89 13.92 -7.38
C ASN A 2 -23.88 13.33 -6.39
N ASN A 3 -24.33 12.85 -5.24
CA ASN A 3 -23.45 12.34 -4.18
C ASN A 3 -22.61 11.14 -4.64
N LYS A 4 -23.14 10.28 -5.53
CA LYS A 4 -22.40 9.14 -6.08
C LYS A 4 -21.23 9.59 -6.95
N THR A 5 -21.42 10.63 -7.76
CA THR A 5 -20.34 11.22 -8.55
C THR A 5 -19.26 11.83 -7.65
N VAL A 6 -19.65 12.54 -6.59
CA VAL A 6 -18.71 13.08 -5.61
C VAL A 6 -17.90 11.96 -4.95
N GLN A 7 -18.57 10.89 -4.54
CA GLN A 7 -17.92 9.74 -3.91
C GLN A 7 -16.92 9.05 -4.86
N LEU A 8 -17.28 8.89 -6.14
CA LEU A 8 -16.40 8.33 -7.15
C LEU A 8 -15.11 9.15 -7.29
N PHE A 9 -15.22 10.50 -7.42
CA PHE A 9 -14.04 11.36 -7.53
C PHE A 9 -13.24 11.45 -6.23
N ASN A 10 -13.89 11.44 -5.09
CA ASN A 10 -13.21 11.41 -3.79
C ASN A 10 -12.35 10.15 -3.61
N ARG A 11 -12.68 9.05 -4.28
CA ARG A 11 -11.89 7.82 -4.26
C ARG A 11 -10.44 8.02 -4.74
N PHE A 12 -10.19 8.97 -5.65
CA PHE A 12 -8.83 9.24 -6.13
C PHE A 12 -7.86 9.70 -5.02
N ALA A 13 -8.34 10.27 -3.93
CA ALA A 13 -7.49 10.62 -2.78
C ALA A 13 -6.84 9.39 -2.13
N THR A 14 -7.44 8.20 -2.25
CA THR A 14 -6.89 6.97 -1.68
C THR A 14 -5.64 6.47 -2.41
N TYR A 15 -5.34 6.95 -3.63
CA TYR A 15 -4.06 6.69 -4.31
C TYR A 15 -2.84 7.20 -3.52
N ASN A 16 -3.05 8.14 -2.59
CA ASN A 16 -2.04 8.62 -1.66
C ASN A 16 -2.35 8.23 -0.21
N GLY A 17 -3.32 7.32 0.01
CA GLY A 17 -3.77 6.94 1.35
C GLY A 17 -4.29 8.12 2.17
N SER A 18 -4.92 9.10 1.52
CA SER A 18 -5.33 10.37 2.11
C SER A 18 -6.84 10.48 2.27
N ASN A 19 -7.26 11.40 3.15
CA ASN A 19 -8.65 11.75 3.36
C ASN A 19 -9.11 12.75 2.27
N PRO A 20 -10.08 12.43 1.41
CA PRO A 20 -10.53 13.31 0.34
C PRO A 20 -11.13 14.65 0.82
N TYR A 21 -11.57 14.71 2.07
CA TYR A 21 -12.12 15.91 2.69
C TYR A 21 -11.03 16.85 3.25
N GLN A 22 -9.77 16.43 3.24
CA GLN A 22 -8.61 17.20 3.73
C GLN A 22 -7.50 17.31 2.68
N ALA A 23 -7.43 16.36 1.76
CA ALA A 23 -6.44 16.33 0.70
C ALA A 23 -6.60 17.51 -0.28
N PRO A 24 -5.51 17.99 -0.88
CA PRO A 24 -5.58 19.05 -1.89
C PRO A 24 -6.38 18.62 -3.11
N ALA A 25 -7.19 19.52 -3.67
CA ALA A 25 -7.98 19.27 -4.89
C ALA A 25 -7.13 18.90 -6.11
N LEU A 26 -5.82 19.19 -6.08
CA LEU A 26 -4.88 18.80 -7.13
C LEU A 26 -4.82 17.27 -7.37
N ILE A 27 -5.15 16.45 -6.37
CA ILE A 27 -5.23 14.98 -6.53
C ILE A 27 -6.25 14.58 -7.60
N ASN A 28 -7.23 15.43 -7.93
CA ASN A 28 -8.17 15.19 -9.03
C ASN A 28 -7.49 15.11 -10.42
N ILE A 29 -6.23 15.54 -10.55
CA ILE A 29 -5.45 15.33 -11.78
C ILE A 29 -5.30 13.83 -12.11
N ILE A 30 -5.33 12.96 -11.11
CA ILE A 30 -5.22 11.50 -11.30
C ILE A 30 -6.35 11.00 -12.21
N ALA A 31 -7.59 11.47 -12.00
CA ALA A 31 -8.71 11.13 -12.87
C ALA A 31 -8.47 11.57 -14.34
N HIS A 32 -7.88 12.76 -14.54
CA HIS A 32 -7.51 13.23 -15.87
C HIS A 32 -6.43 12.33 -16.51
N LEU A 33 -5.41 11.95 -15.75
CA LEU A 33 -4.35 11.07 -16.26
C LEU A 33 -4.92 9.71 -16.68
N GLU A 34 -5.73 9.08 -15.84
CA GLU A 34 -6.33 7.77 -16.14
C GLU A 34 -7.26 7.81 -17.37
N HIS A 35 -8.13 8.81 -17.46
CA HIS A 35 -9.15 8.85 -18.51
C HIS A 35 -8.64 9.43 -19.84
N ASN A 36 -7.68 10.34 -19.82
CA ASN A 36 -7.21 11.01 -21.05
C ASN A 36 -5.85 10.50 -21.54
N MET A 37 -4.98 10.04 -20.65
CA MET A 37 -3.68 9.47 -21.02
C MET A 37 -3.68 7.95 -20.99
N GLY A 38 -4.62 7.34 -20.28
CA GLY A 38 -4.76 5.90 -20.12
C GLY A 38 -3.96 5.33 -18.96
N ALA A 39 -4.35 4.14 -18.52
CA ALA A 39 -3.62 3.31 -17.58
C ALA A 39 -3.16 2.04 -18.33
N PHE A 40 -1.91 1.65 -18.14
CA PHE A 40 -1.29 0.54 -18.86
C PHE A 40 -0.71 -0.46 -17.88
N ALA A 41 -0.83 -1.74 -18.21
CA ALA A 41 -0.18 -2.82 -17.49
C ALA A 41 0.73 -3.59 -18.45
N PRO A 42 1.91 -4.04 -18.02
CA PRO A 42 2.78 -4.86 -18.87
C PRO A 42 2.14 -6.21 -19.13
N LYS A 43 2.36 -6.73 -20.36
CA LYS A 43 1.96 -8.10 -20.69
C LYS A 43 2.72 -9.06 -19.78
N GLY A 44 2.02 -10.00 -19.15
CA GLY A 44 2.59 -10.92 -18.16
C GLY A 44 2.55 -10.42 -16.71
N GLY A 45 1.92 -9.24 -16.45
CA GLY A 45 1.71 -8.71 -15.10
C GLY A 45 2.78 -7.72 -14.64
N MET A 46 2.51 -7.05 -13.53
CA MET A 46 3.37 -5.97 -13.00
C MET A 46 4.79 -6.43 -12.64
N HIS A 47 4.97 -7.72 -12.31
CA HIS A 47 6.29 -8.28 -11.97
C HIS A 47 7.27 -8.25 -13.15
N GLU A 48 6.79 -8.17 -14.39
CA GLU A 48 7.65 -8.04 -15.57
C GLU A 48 8.52 -6.76 -15.53
N ILE A 49 8.01 -5.68 -14.95
CA ILE A 49 8.82 -4.45 -14.73
C ILE A 49 10.01 -4.77 -13.84
N THR A 50 9.79 -5.46 -12.72
CA THR A 50 10.86 -5.86 -11.80
C THR A 50 11.89 -6.77 -12.47
N LYS A 51 11.43 -7.76 -13.24
CA LYS A 51 12.32 -8.68 -13.97
C LYS A 51 13.22 -7.93 -14.98
N HIS A 52 12.62 -7.03 -15.76
CA HIS A 52 13.37 -6.29 -16.77
C HIS A 52 14.36 -5.30 -16.14
N LEU A 53 13.96 -4.60 -15.08
CA LEU A 53 14.89 -3.72 -14.34
C LEU A 53 16.02 -4.50 -13.67
N HIS A 54 15.73 -5.66 -13.09
CA HIS A 54 16.74 -6.55 -12.53
C HIS A 54 17.74 -7.00 -13.62
N GLN A 55 17.25 -7.47 -14.78
CA GLN A 55 18.12 -7.89 -15.87
C GLN A 55 18.96 -6.73 -16.40
N LEU A 56 18.39 -5.55 -16.56
CA LEU A 56 19.13 -4.35 -16.99
C LEU A 56 20.25 -4.00 -15.99
N SER A 57 19.96 -4.03 -14.70
CA SER A 57 20.94 -3.71 -13.67
C SER A 57 22.10 -4.72 -13.63
N LEU A 58 21.83 -6.01 -13.82
CA LEU A 58 22.85 -7.05 -13.97
C LEU A 58 23.77 -6.76 -15.18
N ASN A 59 23.18 -6.37 -16.32
CA ASN A 59 23.93 -6.01 -17.53
C ASN A 59 24.81 -4.76 -17.31
N LEU A 60 24.43 -3.89 -16.37
CA LEU A 60 25.21 -2.72 -15.97
C LEU A 60 26.24 -3.00 -14.86
N GLY A 61 26.39 -4.25 -14.44
CA GLY A 61 27.38 -4.67 -13.45
C GLY A 61 26.94 -4.51 -11.99
N VAL A 62 25.64 -4.37 -11.73
CA VAL A 62 25.12 -4.33 -10.35
C VAL A 62 25.25 -5.71 -9.71
N GLU A 63 25.84 -5.77 -8.52
CA GLU A 63 25.90 -6.98 -7.71
C GLU A 63 24.73 -7.05 -6.73
N TYR A 64 24.05 -8.18 -6.68
CA TYR A 64 22.96 -8.45 -5.74
C TYR A 64 23.43 -9.34 -4.60
N LYS A 65 23.20 -8.89 -3.37
CA LYS A 65 23.43 -9.68 -2.15
C LYS A 65 22.09 -10.08 -1.55
N MET A 66 21.50 -11.15 -2.11
CA MET A 66 20.23 -11.68 -1.63
C MET A 66 20.35 -12.22 -0.21
N ASN A 67 19.21 -12.24 0.54
CA ASN A 67 19.16 -12.66 1.93
C ASN A 67 20.14 -11.90 2.85
N THR A 68 20.46 -10.66 2.49
CA THR A 68 21.39 -9.80 3.21
C THR A 68 20.62 -8.61 3.76
N ARG A 69 20.38 -8.65 5.08
CA ARG A 69 19.63 -7.59 5.78
C ARG A 69 20.58 -6.52 6.29
N ALA A 70 20.34 -5.26 5.93
CA ALA A 70 21.02 -4.12 6.54
C ALA A 70 20.58 -3.96 8.01
N LEU A 71 21.53 -3.79 8.92
CA LEU A 71 21.34 -3.65 10.35
C LEU A 71 21.67 -2.26 10.86
N ASN A 72 22.71 -1.61 10.24
CA ASN A 72 23.15 -0.27 10.60
C ASN A 72 23.89 0.39 9.43
N ILE A 73 23.76 1.70 9.31
CA ILE A 73 24.57 2.53 8.39
C ILE A 73 25.60 3.27 9.21
N ASN A 74 26.85 2.92 9.03
CA ASN A 74 27.97 3.50 9.77
C ASN A 74 28.41 4.83 9.16
N THR A 75 28.55 5.85 9.99
CA THR A 75 29.01 7.18 9.59
C THR A 75 30.19 7.63 10.44
N GLU A 76 31.13 8.33 9.84
CA GLU A 76 32.24 9.00 10.52
C GLU A 76 32.27 10.46 10.06
N ASN A 77 32.27 11.41 10.99
CA ASN A 77 32.20 12.86 10.69
C ASN A 77 31.05 13.22 9.73
N ASP A 78 29.88 12.58 9.95
CA ASP A 78 28.68 12.73 9.12
C ASP A 78 28.83 12.26 7.66
N ILE A 79 29.85 11.47 7.37
CA ILE A 79 30.09 10.83 6.05
C ILE A 79 29.82 9.33 6.18
N VAL A 80 29.04 8.79 5.24
CA VAL A 80 28.79 7.34 5.15
C VAL A 80 30.12 6.60 4.92
N LYS A 81 30.30 5.46 5.58
CA LYS A 81 31.49 4.59 5.48
C LYS A 81 31.17 3.15 5.12
N SER A 82 30.10 2.61 5.70
CA SER A 82 29.75 1.21 5.48
C SER A 82 28.34 0.91 5.97
N ILE A 83 27.86 -0.28 5.62
CA ILE A 83 26.62 -0.87 6.10
C ILE A 83 26.96 -2.16 6.84
N ASP A 84 26.51 -2.29 8.08
CA ASP A 84 26.53 -3.57 8.79
C ASP A 84 25.34 -4.40 8.33
N THR A 85 25.59 -5.65 8.03
CA THR A 85 24.58 -6.60 7.61
C THR A 85 24.64 -7.89 8.45
N ASN A 86 23.60 -8.73 8.36
CA ASN A 86 23.66 -10.07 8.94
C ASN A 86 24.76 -10.97 8.34
N ASN A 87 25.33 -10.58 7.20
CA ASN A 87 26.39 -11.32 6.48
C ASN A 87 27.76 -10.60 6.50
N GLY A 88 27.93 -9.62 7.40
CA GLY A 88 29.17 -8.86 7.56
C GLY A 88 29.04 -7.39 7.15
N ASN A 89 30.15 -6.67 7.19
CA ASN A 89 30.23 -5.25 6.88
C ASN A 89 30.50 -5.03 5.39
N ILE A 90 29.79 -4.10 4.76
CA ILE A 90 29.95 -3.70 3.36
C ILE A 90 30.37 -2.24 3.33
N LYS A 91 31.55 -1.95 2.78
CA LYS A 91 32.01 -0.56 2.55
C LYS A 91 31.16 0.11 1.48
N ALA A 92 30.79 1.36 1.69
CA ALA A 92 30.01 2.16 0.76
C ALA A 92 30.35 3.64 0.91
N ASP A 93 30.51 4.33 -0.21
CA ASP A 93 30.71 5.78 -0.26
C ASP A 93 29.37 6.52 -0.28
N ILE A 94 28.34 5.89 -0.84
CA ILE A 94 26.97 6.41 -0.94
C ILE A 94 25.99 5.28 -0.59
N VAL A 95 24.96 5.60 0.18
CA VAL A 95 23.86 4.70 0.48
C VAL A 95 22.56 5.30 -0.01
N VAL A 96 21.85 4.56 -0.87
CA VAL A 96 20.49 4.86 -1.32
C VAL A 96 19.56 3.84 -0.70
N SER A 97 18.48 4.29 -0.06
CA SER A 97 17.53 3.42 0.63
C SER A 97 16.11 3.73 0.16
N ASP A 98 15.35 2.70 -0.14
CA ASP A 98 13.92 2.73 -0.44
C ASP A 98 13.03 2.28 0.74
N VAL A 99 13.65 1.97 1.90
CA VAL A 99 12.92 1.60 3.10
C VAL A 99 12.12 2.79 3.66
N ASP A 100 11.02 2.49 4.40
CA ASP A 100 10.23 3.54 5.07
C ASP A 100 11.14 4.48 5.89
N ILE A 101 10.94 5.79 5.73
CA ILE A 101 11.79 6.82 6.33
C ILE A 101 11.87 6.72 7.87
N LYS A 102 10.78 6.29 8.54
CA LYS A 102 10.82 6.10 9.98
C LYS A 102 11.70 4.91 10.33
N HIS A 103 11.62 3.82 9.57
CA HIS A 103 12.51 2.67 9.75
C HIS A 103 13.97 3.05 9.53
N LEU A 104 14.29 3.78 8.44
CA LEU A 104 15.64 4.26 8.15
C LEU A 104 16.24 4.99 9.35
N TYR A 105 15.55 6.02 9.86
CA TYR A 105 16.08 6.85 10.93
C TYR A 105 16.01 6.23 12.32
N THR A 106 15.10 5.29 12.57
CA THR A 106 14.96 4.69 13.91
C THR A 106 15.69 3.36 14.08
N LYS A 107 16.04 2.69 12.98
CA LYS A 107 16.63 1.34 13.00
C LYS A 107 17.99 1.25 12.36
N LEU A 108 18.27 2.07 11.33
CA LEU A 108 19.48 1.96 10.52
C LEU A 108 20.47 3.11 10.75
N LEU A 109 20.06 4.22 11.34
CA LEU A 109 20.91 5.40 11.54
C LEU A 109 21.03 5.76 13.02
N ASP A 110 22.16 6.41 13.37
CA ASP A 110 22.38 6.97 14.70
C ASP A 110 21.28 7.98 15.06
N LYS A 111 20.84 7.97 16.32
CA LYS A 111 19.79 8.84 16.87
C LYS A 111 20.09 10.34 16.68
N LYS A 112 21.35 10.75 16.58
CA LYS A 112 21.75 12.14 16.30
C LYS A 112 21.18 12.70 14.99
N TYR A 113 20.87 11.83 14.02
CA TYR A 113 20.29 12.21 12.73
C TYR A 113 18.77 12.28 12.72
N TYR A 114 18.10 11.91 13.80
CA TYR A 114 16.66 11.77 13.90
C TYR A 114 15.91 13.08 13.54
N PRO A 115 15.13 13.11 12.46
CA PRO A 115 14.39 14.30 12.03
C PRO A 115 12.99 14.33 12.65
N THR A 116 12.88 14.75 13.92
CA THR A 116 11.63 14.72 14.71
C THR A 116 10.42 15.25 13.94
N LYS A 117 10.57 16.40 13.26
CA LYS A 117 9.48 17.04 12.52
C LYS A 117 8.96 16.19 11.35
N ILE A 118 9.83 15.44 10.68
CA ILE A 118 9.44 14.56 9.56
C ILE A 118 8.76 13.30 10.11
N LEU A 119 9.31 12.74 11.18
CA LEU A 119 8.83 11.47 11.72
C LEU A 119 7.56 11.60 12.55
N SER A 120 7.18 12.83 12.95
CA SER A 120 5.90 13.12 13.60
C SER A 120 4.75 13.40 12.64
N GLN A 121 4.99 13.37 11.32
CA GLN A 121 3.92 13.58 10.34
C GLN A 121 2.92 12.41 10.38
N GLU A 122 1.65 12.73 10.13
CA GLU A 122 0.58 11.75 10.04
C GLU A 122 0.87 10.71 8.96
N LYS A 123 0.66 9.44 9.27
CA LYS A 123 0.83 8.34 8.33
C LYS A 123 -0.39 8.20 7.42
N SER A 124 -0.16 7.66 6.24
CA SER A 124 -1.22 7.28 5.32
C SER A 124 -2.03 6.09 5.84
N LEU A 125 -3.15 5.82 5.21
CA LEU A 125 -3.90 4.59 5.46
C LEU A 125 -3.07 3.35 5.17
N SER A 126 -3.46 2.27 5.83
CA SER A 126 -3.08 0.90 5.53
C SER A 126 -4.20 0.18 4.76
N GLY A 127 -4.01 -1.10 4.52
CA GLY A 127 -5.00 -1.98 3.90
C GLY A 127 -5.17 -3.26 4.72
N LEU A 128 -6.40 -3.76 4.74
CA LEU A 128 -6.69 -5.16 5.03
C LEU A 128 -7.04 -5.81 3.70
N ILE A 129 -6.25 -6.79 3.31
CA ILE A 129 -6.27 -7.40 1.98
C ILE A 129 -6.53 -8.88 2.15
N PHE A 130 -7.47 -9.41 1.38
CA PHE A 130 -7.67 -10.86 1.22
C PHE A 130 -7.31 -11.26 -0.21
N TYR A 131 -6.60 -12.35 -0.33
CA TYR A 131 -6.32 -13.04 -1.59
C TYR A 131 -7.21 -14.27 -1.62
N TRP A 132 -8.23 -14.26 -2.47
CA TRP A 132 -9.18 -15.37 -2.60
C TRP A 132 -9.03 -16.08 -3.95
N GLY A 133 -8.86 -17.39 -3.90
CA GLY A 133 -9.10 -18.28 -5.05
C GLY A 133 -10.59 -18.64 -5.12
N ILE A 134 -11.28 -18.17 -6.14
CA ILE A 134 -12.73 -18.30 -6.29
C ILE A 134 -13.04 -19.35 -7.36
N LYS A 135 -13.73 -20.44 -6.99
CA LYS A 135 -14.15 -21.53 -7.89
C LYS A 135 -15.44 -21.18 -8.61
N LYS A 136 -15.46 -20.05 -9.26
CA LYS A 136 -16.57 -19.56 -10.08
C LYS A 136 -16.14 -18.33 -10.85
N GLU A 137 -16.70 -18.14 -12.04
CA GLU A 137 -16.61 -16.88 -12.78
C GLU A 137 -17.84 -16.00 -12.52
N PHE A 138 -17.60 -14.72 -12.22
CA PHE A 138 -18.62 -13.70 -12.04
C PHE A 138 -18.63 -12.76 -13.25
N LYS A 139 -19.54 -12.99 -14.20
CA LYS A 139 -19.61 -12.23 -15.47
C LYS A 139 -19.97 -10.76 -15.29
N GLU A 140 -20.61 -10.42 -14.17
CA GLU A 140 -20.98 -9.06 -13.77
C GLU A 140 -19.80 -8.24 -13.24
N LEU A 141 -18.67 -8.87 -12.92
CA LEU A 141 -17.46 -8.22 -12.45
C LEU A 141 -16.45 -8.04 -13.59
N SER A 142 -15.68 -6.98 -13.48
CA SER A 142 -14.58 -6.64 -14.38
C SER A 142 -13.22 -6.76 -13.69
N LEU A 143 -12.14 -6.35 -14.34
CA LEU A 143 -10.80 -6.26 -13.76
C LEU A 143 -10.80 -5.45 -12.46
N HIS A 144 -11.47 -4.31 -12.43
CA HIS A 144 -11.56 -3.41 -11.27
C HIS A 144 -13.00 -3.18 -10.86
N ASN A 145 -13.32 -3.46 -9.59
CA ASN A 145 -14.65 -3.28 -9.04
C ASN A 145 -14.56 -2.55 -7.71
N ILE A 146 -15.51 -1.66 -7.44
CA ILE A 146 -15.60 -0.95 -6.15
C ILE A 146 -17.02 -1.03 -5.62
N LEU A 147 -17.18 -1.58 -4.43
CA LEU A 147 -18.42 -1.58 -3.68
C LEU A 147 -18.33 -0.47 -2.62
N PHE A 148 -18.91 0.68 -2.90
CA PHE A 148 -18.79 1.85 -2.04
C PHE A 148 -19.48 1.70 -0.69
N SER A 149 -18.94 2.34 0.33
CA SER A 149 -19.63 2.63 1.59
C SER A 149 -20.88 3.49 1.35
N ASN A 150 -21.89 3.33 2.19
CA ASN A 150 -23.09 4.19 2.18
C ASN A 150 -22.79 5.60 2.69
N ASN A 151 -21.72 5.76 3.49
CA ASN A 151 -21.30 7.06 4.04
C ASN A 151 -19.76 7.19 4.00
N ALA A 152 -19.25 7.71 2.90
CA ALA A 152 -17.82 7.87 2.70
C ALA A 152 -17.17 8.83 3.71
N GLU A 153 -17.85 9.89 4.11
CA GLU A 153 -17.30 10.84 5.09
C GLU A 153 -17.12 10.20 6.46
N ALA A 154 -18.12 9.43 6.91
CA ALA A 154 -18.02 8.68 8.15
C ALA A 154 -16.92 7.61 8.08
N GLU A 155 -16.77 6.94 6.94
CA GLU A 155 -15.69 5.98 6.69
C GLU A 155 -14.31 6.63 6.87
N PHE A 156 -14.04 7.78 6.24
CA PHE A 156 -12.76 8.46 6.38
C PHE A 156 -12.54 9.07 7.77
N ASN A 157 -13.59 9.55 8.44
CA ASN A 157 -13.50 10.00 9.82
C ASN A 157 -13.14 8.84 10.77
N SER A 158 -13.69 7.64 10.57
CA SER A 158 -13.34 6.45 11.34
C SER A 158 -11.84 6.14 11.21
N PHE A 159 -11.27 6.24 10.01
CA PHE A 159 -9.85 5.95 9.80
C PHE A 159 -8.92 7.00 10.43
N PHE A 160 -9.18 8.28 10.21
CA PHE A 160 -8.23 9.35 10.58
C PHE A 160 -8.47 9.92 11.97
N LYS A 161 -9.73 9.97 12.46
CA LYS A 161 -10.05 10.49 13.79
C LYS A 161 -10.17 9.39 14.83
N ASP A 162 -10.98 8.36 14.55
CA ASP A 162 -11.28 7.31 15.53
C ASP A 162 -10.24 6.19 15.54
N LYS A 163 -9.37 6.14 14.51
CA LYS A 163 -8.33 5.12 14.32
C LYS A 163 -8.88 3.70 14.35
N LYS A 164 -10.04 3.50 13.70
CA LYS A 164 -10.76 2.22 13.65
C LYS A 164 -11.20 1.86 12.24
N PRO A 165 -11.28 0.56 11.90
CA PRO A 165 -11.93 0.13 10.67
C PRO A 165 -13.41 0.53 10.68
N TYR A 166 -13.94 0.84 9.50
CA TYR A 166 -15.34 1.25 9.38
C TYR A 166 -16.26 0.03 9.21
N HIS A 167 -17.44 0.07 9.81
CA HIS A 167 -18.37 -1.06 9.82
C HIS A 167 -19.01 -1.36 8.46
N ASP A 168 -19.09 -0.39 7.55
CA ASP A 168 -19.58 -0.55 6.17
C ASP A 168 -18.48 -0.10 5.18
N PRO A 169 -17.39 -0.88 5.01
CA PRO A 169 -16.22 -0.43 4.27
C PRO A 169 -16.50 -0.32 2.77
N SER A 170 -15.82 0.63 2.11
CA SER A 170 -15.64 0.58 0.66
C SER A 170 -14.70 -0.58 0.32
N ILE A 171 -15.18 -1.53 -0.51
CA ILE A 171 -14.43 -2.73 -0.90
C ILE A 171 -13.94 -2.54 -2.33
N TYR A 172 -12.63 -2.69 -2.53
CA TYR A 172 -12.03 -2.81 -3.85
C TYR A 172 -11.76 -4.28 -4.16
N ILE A 173 -12.20 -4.73 -5.34
CA ILE A 173 -11.94 -6.09 -5.82
C ILE A 173 -11.23 -5.98 -7.17
N ASN A 174 -10.02 -6.55 -7.26
CA ASN A 174 -9.28 -6.69 -8.51
C ASN A 174 -9.23 -8.16 -8.91
N ILE A 175 -9.52 -8.44 -10.18
CA ILE A 175 -9.60 -9.80 -10.74
C ILE A 175 -8.75 -9.84 -12.00
N THR A 176 -7.47 -10.19 -11.88
CA THR A 176 -6.54 -10.12 -13.01
C THR A 176 -6.82 -11.19 -14.06
N SER A 177 -7.41 -12.32 -13.68
CA SER A 177 -7.86 -13.38 -14.61
C SER A 177 -8.87 -12.91 -15.66
N LYS A 178 -9.55 -11.77 -15.43
CA LYS A 178 -10.43 -11.14 -16.44
C LYS A 178 -9.69 -10.64 -17.70
N VAL A 179 -8.41 -10.35 -17.57
CA VAL A 179 -7.55 -9.84 -18.67
C VAL A 179 -6.36 -10.75 -18.96
N THR A 180 -5.96 -11.56 -17.98
CA THR A 180 -4.87 -12.54 -18.07
C THR A 180 -5.41 -13.90 -17.62
N PRO A 181 -6.01 -14.70 -18.53
CA PRO A 181 -6.67 -15.95 -18.16
C PRO A 181 -5.78 -16.95 -17.42
N THR A 182 -4.46 -16.86 -17.59
CA THR A 182 -3.49 -17.72 -16.91
C THR A 182 -3.29 -17.42 -15.41
N ASP A 183 -3.88 -16.32 -14.91
CA ASP A 183 -3.77 -15.95 -13.49
C ASP A 183 -4.72 -16.74 -12.57
N ALA A 184 -5.63 -17.55 -13.16
CA ALA A 184 -6.47 -18.50 -12.43
C ALA A 184 -6.69 -19.77 -13.27
N PRO A 185 -7.05 -20.92 -12.66
CA PRO A 185 -7.52 -22.10 -13.39
C PRO A 185 -8.79 -21.80 -14.20
N GLU A 186 -9.06 -22.62 -15.23
CA GLU A 186 -10.29 -22.50 -16.03
C GLU A 186 -11.55 -22.58 -15.16
N GLY A 187 -12.49 -21.67 -15.38
CA GLY A 187 -13.72 -21.56 -14.59
C GLY A 187 -13.56 -20.95 -13.19
N CYS A 188 -12.34 -20.49 -12.85
CA CYS A 188 -12.01 -19.87 -11.57
C CYS A 188 -11.57 -18.42 -11.74
N GLU A 189 -11.53 -17.69 -10.64
CA GLU A 189 -11.04 -16.30 -10.57
C GLU A 189 -10.08 -16.12 -9.38
N ASN A 190 -9.12 -15.22 -9.56
CA ASN A 190 -8.24 -14.75 -8.50
C ASN A 190 -8.69 -13.38 -8.02
N TRP A 191 -9.17 -13.29 -6.78
CA TRP A 191 -9.65 -12.03 -6.23
C TRP A 191 -8.65 -11.42 -5.24
N PHE A 192 -8.20 -10.21 -5.55
CA PHE A 192 -7.57 -9.32 -4.59
C PHE A 192 -8.65 -8.42 -4.00
N VAL A 193 -9.03 -8.66 -2.76
CA VAL A 193 -10.10 -7.94 -2.05
C VAL A 193 -9.49 -7.05 -1.00
N MET A 194 -9.64 -5.73 -1.12
CA MET A 194 -9.02 -4.77 -0.21
C MET A 194 -10.03 -3.79 0.36
N VAL A 195 -9.91 -3.53 1.65
CA VAL A 195 -10.51 -2.39 2.34
C VAL A 195 -9.44 -1.51 2.96
N ASN A 196 -9.66 -0.20 2.98
CA ASN A 196 -8.78 0.69 3.72
C ASN A 196 -9.03 0.53 5.22
N VAL A 197 -7.94 0.57 5.98
CA VAL A 197 -7.96 0.58 7.44
C VAL A 197 -6.92 1.58 7.96
N PRO A 198 -6.98 2.02 9.21
CA PRO A 198 -5.92 2.82 9.81
C PRO A 198 -4.60 2.07 9.79
N HIS A 199 -3.49 2.82 9.77
CA HIS A 199 -2.19 2.23 10.06
C HIS A 199 -2.13 1.75 11.52
N ASN A 200 -1.31 0.77 11.79
CA ASN A 200 -1.15 0.16 13.11
C ASN A 200 -0.20 0.99 13.99
N GLU A 201 -0.76 1.80 14.88
CA GLU A 201 0.04 2.61 15.81
C GLU A 201 0.59 1.80 16.99
N SER A 202 -0.07 0.71 17.37
CA SER A 202 0.32 -0.11 18.52
C SER A 202 1.52 -1.01 18.24
N GLY A 203 1.73 -1.42 16.99
CA GLY A 203 2.70 -2.45 16.62
C GLY A 203 2.30 -3.87 17.01
N GLU A 204 1.10 -4.05 17.60
CA GLU A 204 0.57 -5.36 18.00
C GLU A 204 -0.21 -6.03 16.86
N PRO A 205 -0.35 -7.37 16.89
CA PRO A 205 -1.17 -8.09 15.92
C PRO A 205 -2.61 -7.55 15.83
N ILE A 206 -3.16 -7.55 14.62
CA ILE A 206 -4.49 -7.02 14.35
C ILE A 206 -5.57 -8.01 14.82
N THR A 207 -6.53 -7.54 15.61
CA THR A 207 -7.60 -8.38 16.20
C THR A 207 -8.91 -8.36 15.43
N TYR A 208 -9.13 -7.38 14.54
CA TYR A 208 -10.40 -7.19 13.83
C TYR A 208 -10.48 -7.88 12.45
N VAL A 209 -9.50 -8.71 12.07
CA VAL A 209 -9.44 -9.34 10.73
C VAL A 209 -10.69 -10.17 10.45
N ASN A 210 -11.08 -11.06 11.36
CA ASN A 210 -12.26 -11.92 11.16
C ASN A 210 -13.57 -11.12 11.11
N GLU A 211 -13.74 -10.14 11.99
CA GLU A 211 -14.91 -9.26 11.99
C GLU A 211 -15.04 -8.50 10.65
N MET A 212 -13.93 -7.99 10.14
CA MET A 212 -13.94 -7.29 8.85
C MET A 212 -14.18 -8.23 7.68
N ARG A 213 -13.65 -9.45 7.72
CA ARG A 213 -13.92 -10.49 6.73
C ARG A 213 -15.42 -10.78 6.61
N GLU A 214 -16.10 -10.98 7.74
CA GLU A 214 -17.55 -11.20 7.78
C GLU A 214 -18.31 -10.03 7.16
N LYS A 215 -17.95 -8.80 7.48
CA LYS A 215 -18.57 -7.59 6.90
C LYS A 215 -18.36 -7.47 5.40
N ILE A 216 -17.17 -7.81 4.93
CA ILE A 216 -16.82 -7.83 3.51
C ILE A 216 -17.66 -8.87 2.78
N ILE A 217 -17.71 -10.10 3.27
CA ILE A 217 -18.52 -11.18 2.70
C ILE A 217 -20.01 -10.81 2.68
N ALA A 218 -20.56 -10.33 3.79
CA ALA A 218 -21.96 -9.92 3.86
C ALA A 218 -22.31 -8.82 2.84
N LYS A 219 -21.39 -7.86 2.62
CA LYS A 219 -21.58 -6.81 1.62
C LYS A 219 -21.50 -7.34 0.19
N ILE A 220 -20.52 -8.18 -0.12
CA ILE A 220 -20.39 -8.82 -1.42
C ILE A 220 -21.65 -9.67 -1.72
N ASN A 221 -22.08 -10.51 -0.79
CA ASN A 221 -23.27 -11.35 -0.92
C ASN A 221 -24.53 -10.53 -1.22
N ARG A 222 -24.71 -9.41 -0.50
CA ARG A 222 -25.84 -8.50 -0.72
C ARG A 222 -25.81 -7.86 -2.11
N VAL A 223 -24.65 -7.43 -2.59
CA VAL A 223 -24.52 -6.73 -3.88
C VAL A 223 -24.61 -7.71 -5.05
N LEU A 224 -23.93 -8.84 -4.98
CA LEU A 224 -23.89 -9.85 -6.05
C LEU A 224 -25.07 -10.86 -5.96
N LYS A 225 -25.91 -10.76 -4.91
CA LYS A 225 -27.02 -11.70 -4.64
C LYS A 225 -26.56 -13.15 -4.68
N THR A 226 -25.45 -13.43 -4.02
CA THR A 226 -24.80 -14.74 -3.96
C THR A 226 -24.39 -15.06 -2.53
N ASP A 227 -23.93 -16.26 -2.31
CA ASP A 227 -23.14 -16.63 -1.14
C ASP A 227 -21.72 -16.90 -1.64
N ILE A 228 -20.85 -15.87 -1.52
CA ILE A 228 -19.49 -15.96 -2.06
C ILE A 228 -18.64 -16.97 -1.29
N GLU A 229 -18.92 -17.18 -0.02
CA GLU A 229 -18.10 -18.01 0.86
C GLU A 229 -18.02 -19.46 0.37
N GLN A 230 -19.10 -19.98 -0.21
CA GLN A 230 -19.11 -21.34 -0.80
C GLN A 230 -18.16 -21.52 -1.99
N TYR A 231 -17.68 -20.41 -2.58
CA TYR A 231 -16.76 -20.43 -3.74
C TYR A 231 -15.33 -20.10 -3.38
N ILE A 232 -15.05 -19.71 -2.13
CA ILE A 232 -13.67 -19.45 -1.66
C ILE A 232 -13.01 -20.79 -1.38
N GLU A 233 -12.05 -21.21 -2.23
CA GLU A 233 -11.26 -22.42 -2.02
C GLU A 233 -9.91 -22.16 -1.35
N ILE A 234 -9.33 -20.98 -1.62
CA ILE A 234 -8.05 -20.56 -1.06
C ILE A 234 -8.24 -19.18 -0.50
N GLU A 235 -7.73 -18.97 0.69
CA GLU A 235 -7.73 -17.67 1.35
C GLU A 235 -6.40 -17.41 2.04
N GLU A 236 -5.81 -16.25 1.76
CA GLU A 236 -4.73 -15.65 2.55
C GLU A 236 -5.08 -14.19 2.83
N HIS A 237 -4.44 -13.60 3.82
CA HIS A 237 -4.63 -12.18 4.08
C HIS A 237 -3.32 -11.45 4.41
N LEU A 238 -3.36 -10.13 4.21
CA LEU A 238 -2.40 -9.17 4.71
C LEU A 238 -3.16 -8.09 5.49
N ASP A 239 -2.74 -7.88 6.71
CA ASP A 239 -3.18 -6.79 7.57
C ASP A 239 -2.04 -5.78 7.83
N PRO A 240 -2.29 -4.64 8.49
CA PRO A 240 -1.26 -3.64 8.74
C PRO A 240 -0.03 -4.19 9.50
N TYR A 241 -0.22 -5.12 10.42
CA TYR A 241 0.88 -5.75 11.15
C TYR A 241 1.73 -6.62 10.22
N LEU A 242 1.12 -7.49 9.42
CA LEU A 242 1.82 -8.35 8.47
C LEU A 242 2.51 -7.55 7.36
N ILE A 243 1.89 -6.44 6.91
CA ILE A 243 2.52 -5.52 5.95
C ILE A 243 3.81 -4.94 6.53
N GLU A 244 3.78 -4.43 7.77
CA GLU A 244 4.98 -3.91 8.44
C GLU A 244 6.06 -4.97 8.58
N GLN A 245 5.71 -6.19 9.01
CA GLN A 245 6.66 -7.29 9.17
C GLN A 245 7.34 -7.67 7.85
N ARG A 246 6.60 -7.65 6.73
CA ARG A 246 7.13 -8.06 5.41
C ARG A 246 7.89 -6.95 4.68
N THR A 247 7.50 -5.68 4.89
CA THR A 247 8.00 -4.55 4.08
C THR A 247 8.79 -3.51 4.87
N SER A 248 8.80 -3.59 6.20
CA SER A 248 9.33 -2.56 7.10
C SER A 248 8.62 -1.20 6.96
N SER A 249 7.42 -1.15 6.36
CA SER A 249 6.61 0.06 6.28
C SER A 249 6.00 0.36 7.65
N SER A 250 6.31 1.51 8.20
CA SER A 250 5.92 1.88 9.57
C SER A 250 4.41 1.85 9.78
N GLY A 251 3.96 0.99 10.70
CA GLY A 251 2.55 0.73 11.00
C GLY A 251 1.78 0.12 9.84
N GLY A 252 2.47 -0.48 8.86
CA GLY A 252 1.86 -1.01 7.64
C GLY A 252 1.26 0.06 6.74
N SER A 253 1.67 1.34 6.86
CA SER A 253 1.16 2.41 6.00
C SER A 253 1.57 2.19 4.55
N LEU A 254 0.60 2.22 3.61
CA LEU A 254 0.87 1.86 2.21
C LEU A 254 1.67 2.94 1.44
N TYR A 255 1.59 4.19 1.87
CA TYR A 255 2.16 5.34 1.14
C TYR A 255 3.09 6.20 2.01
N GLY A 256 3.53 5.71 3.16
CA GLY A 256 4.34 6.46 4.12
C GLY A 256 3.52 7.57 4.81
N ASN A 257 3.91 8.84 4.66
CA ASN A 257 3.17 9.95 5.25
C ASN A 257 1.93 10.30 4.43
N SER A 258 0.84 10.70 5.10
CA SER A 258 -0.40 11.15 4.44
C SER A 258 -0.22 12.48 3.72
N SER A 259 -1.13 12.77 2.78
CA SER A 259 -1.21 14.07 2.10
C SER A 259 -2.46 14.86 2.53
N ASN A 260 -2.81 14.78 3.82
CA ASN A 260 -4.03 15.38 4.37
C ASN A 260 -3.94 16.90 4.61
N ASN A 261 -2.86 17.57 4.23
CA ASN A 261 -2.78 19.01 4.29
C ASN A 261 -2.49 19.62 2.92
N LYS A 262 -2.85 20.89 2.73
CA LYS A 262 -2.77 21.59 1.44
C LYS A 262 -1.38 21.65 0.79
N TYR A 263 -0.32 21.37 1.56
CA TYR A 263 1.07 21.41 1.08
C TYR A 263 1.67 20.00 0.90
N ALA A 264 1.09 18.99 1.53
CA ALA A 264 1.70 17.67 1.64
C ALA A 264 1.78 16.90 0.31
N ALA A 265 0.89 17.18 -0.66
CA ALA A 265 0.93 16.54 -1.97
C ALA A 265 2.25 16.80 -2.73
N PHE A 266 2.92 17.93 -2.45
CA PHE A 266 4.17 18.35 -3.10
C PHE A 266 5.33 18.52 -2.14
N LEU A 267 5.08 18.62 -0.85
CA LEU A 267 6.08 18.91 0.16
C LEU A 267 6.32 17.68 1.06
N ARG A 268 6.55 16.54 0.43
CA ARG A 268 7.14 15.41 1.13
C ARG A 268 8.55 15.80 1.61
N HIS A 269 9.06 15.09 2.60
CA HIS A 269 10.44 15.28 3.05
C HIS A 269 11.42 15.15 1.87
N ALA A 270 12.56 15.81 1.99
CA ALA A 270 13.64 15.70 1.00
C ALA A 270 14.13 14.23 0.92
N ASN A 271 14.55 13.83 -0.29
CA ASN A 271 15.09 12.49 -0.53
C ASN A 271 16.55 12.34 -0.06
N ASN A 272 17.17 13.40 0.39
CA ASN A 272 18.51 13.40 0.94
C ASN A 272 18.53 14.02 2.35
N SER A 273 19.45 13.57 3.18
CA SER A 273 19.70 14.19 4.47
C SER A 273 20.59 15.42 4.28
N SER A 274 20.25 16.53 4.96
CA SER A 274 21.14 17.69 5.06
C SER A 274 22.27 17.49 6.09
N LYS A 275 22.20 16.45 6.90
CA LYS A 275 23.12 16.16 8.01
C LYS A 275 24.12 15.06 7.70
N ILE A 276 23.84 14.22 6.70
CA ILE A 276 24.72 13.09 6.30
C ILE A 276 25.18 13.37 4.86
N LYS A 277 26.47 13.24 4.64
CA LYS A 277 27.13 13.44 3.34
C LYS A 277 27.59 12.12 2.77
#